data_e7553102ece9d150349f1d38033c04fa
#
_entry.id   e7553102ece9d150349f1d38033c04fa
#
_cell.length_a   1.000
_cell.length_b   1.000
_cell.length_c   1.000
_cell.angle_alpha   90.00
_cell.angle_beta   90.00
_cell.angle_gamma   90.00
#
_symmetry.space_group_name_H-M   'P 1'
#
loop_
_entity.id
_entity.type
_entity.pdbx_description
1 polymer ?
#
loop_
_entity_poly.entity_id
_entity_poly.type
_entity_poly.pdbx_seq_one_letter_code
_entity_poly.pdbx_strand_id
1 'polypeptide(L)' 'MSKKSKLFFCYKPKLKKHLMDKGHRYIFVDVNKEGKTFWLFERTNELAKHIDEFYNMK' A
#
# COMPACT_ATOMS: atom_id res chain seq x y z
N MET A 1 -21.73 -7.88 -2.23
CA MET A 1 -21.32 -7.85 -2.32
C MET A 1 -20.60 -7.74 -2.51
N SER A 2 -20.27 -7.77 -2.47
CA SER A 2 -19.44 -7.77 -2.53
C SER A 2 -18.74 -7.22 -2.53
N LYS A 3 -18.49 -7.13 -2.25
CA LYS A 3 -17.75 -6.55 -2.42
C LYS A 3 -16.50 -6.88 -2.56
N LYS A 4 -15.96 -6.86 -3.36
CA LYS A 4 -14.74 -7.27 -3.41
C LYS A 4 -13.83 -6.30 -2.95
N SER A 5 -12.95 -6.57 -2.05
CA SER A 5 -12.02 -5.62 -1.59
C SER A 5 -10.99 -5.42 -2.64
N LYS A 6 -10.57 -4.20 -2.80
CA LYS A 6 -9.50 -3.89 -3.71
C LYS A 6 -8.19 -3.97 -2.99
N LEU A 7 -7.17 -4.41 -3.68
CA LEU A 7 -5.85 -4.56 -3.11
C LEU A 7 -4.89 -3.60 -3.77
N PHE A 8 -4.00 -3.06 -2.97
CA PHE A 8 -2.98 -2.13 -3.47
C PHE A 8 -1.62 -2.79 -3.32
N PHE A 9 -0.89 -2.86 -4.41
CA PHE A 9 0.45 -3.43 -4.40
C PHE A 9 1.46 -2.30 -4.22
N CYS A 10 2.15 -2.30 -3.10
CA CYS A 10 3.12 -1.25 -2.80
C CYS A 10 4.52 -1.79 -3.05
N TYR A 11 5.20 -1.22 -4.02
CA TYR A 11 6.56 -1.63 -4.35
C TYR A 11 7.62 -0.70 -3.77
N LYS A 12 7.20 0.39 -3.14
CA LYS A 12 8.13 1.37 -2.61
C LYS A 12 8.25 1.26 -1.11
N PRO A 13 9.44 0.98 -0.60
CA PRO A 13 9.62 0.89 0.85
C PRO A 13 9.25 2.18 1.58
N LYS A 14 9.55 3.32 0.96
CA LYS A 14 9.22 4.59 1.58
C LYS A 14 7.72 4.78 1.69
N LEU A 15 7.00 4.40 0.65
CA LEU A 15 5.54 4.50 0.69
C LEU A 15 4.98 3.54 1.74
N LYS A 16 5.52 2.33 1.78
CA LYS A 16 5.08 1.37 2.77
C LYS A 16 5.24 1.95 4.18
N LYS A 17 6.39 2.56 4.44
CA LYS A 17 6.63 3.13 5.76
C LYS A 17 5.66 4.27 6.05
N HIS A 18 5.42 5.11 5.04
CA HIS A 18 4.49 6.22 5.21
C HIS A 18 3.10 5.70 5.59
N LEU A 19 2.65 4.66 4.90
CA LEU A 19 1.33 4.11 5.18
C LEU A 19 1.28 3.49 6.56
N MET A 20 2.33 2.82 6.98
CA MET A 20 2.34 2.22 8.29
C MET A 20 2.37 3.29 9.38
N ASP A 21 3.03 4.40 9.13
CA ASP A 21 3.03 5.51 10.07
C ASP A 21 1.62 6.10 10.23
N LYS A 22 0.80 5.95 9.20
CA LYS A 22 -0.57 6.43 9.26
C LYS A 22 -1.54 5.41 9.84
N GLY A 23 -1.01 4.27 10.28
CA GLY A 23 -1.85 3.27 10.91
C GLY A 23 -2.31 2.17 10.00
N HIS A 24 -1.87 2.17 8.75
CA HIS A 24 -2.23 1.11 7.82
C HIS A 24 -1.25 -0.04 7.96
N ARG A 25 -1.74 -1.24 7.74
CA ARG A 25 -0.88 -2.42 7.80
C ARG A 25 -1.01 -3.20 6.53
N TYR A 26 0.08 -3.80 6.11
CA TYR A 26 0.01 -4.64 4.93
C TYR A 26 -0.54 -6.01 5.33
N ILE A 27 -1.20 -6.65 4.39
CA ILE A 27 -1.80 -7.96 4.60
C ILE A 27 -0.78 -9.05 4.31
N PHE A 28 0.09 -8.79 3.35
CA PHE A 28 0.95 -9.81 2.83
C PHE A 28 2.17 -9.16 2.20
N VAL A 29 3.30 -9.83 2.25
CA VAL A 29 4.52 -9.32 1.64
C VAL A 29 5.15 -10.47 0.88
N ASP A 30 5.67 -10.17 -0.30
CA ASP A 30 6.31 -11.20 -1.11
C ASP A 30 7.25 -10.53 -2.09
N VAL A 31 7.91 -11.34 -2.90
CA VAL A 31 8.85 -10.88 -3.90
C VAL A 31 8.36 -11.34 -5.25
N ASN A 32 8.31 -10.43 -6.22
CA ASN A 32 7.84 -10.82 -7.54
C ASN A 32 8.94 -11.50 -8.34
N LYS A 33 8.63 -11.83 -9.60
CA LYS A 33 9.57 -12.56 -10.43
C LYS A 33 10.86 -11.80 -10.68
N GLU A 34 10.79 -10.50 -10.61
CA GLU A 34 11.95 -9.67 -10.87
C GLU A 34 12.77 -9.41 -9.63
N GLY A 35 12.41 -10.02 -8.52
CA GLY A 35 13.14 -9.86 -7.29
C GLY A 35 12.78 -8.62 -6.52
N LYS A 36 11.67 -7.99 -6.86
CA LYS A 36 11.24 -6.78 -6.16
C LYS A 36 10.24 -7.13 -5.09
N THR A 37 10.48 -6.60 -3.91
CA THR A 37 9.58 -6.81 -2.79
C THR A 37 8.35 -5.94 -2.93
N PHE A 38 7.20 -6.51 -2.64
CA PHE A 38 5.98 -5.71 -2.62
C PHE A 38 5.19 -6.05 -1.37
N TRP A 39 4.42 -5.06 -0.92
CA TRP A 39 3.55 -5.22 0.22
C TRP A 39 2.13 -5.03 -0.27
N LEU A 40 1.24 -5.90 0.16
CA LEU A 40 -0.14 -5.88 -0.28
C LEU A 40 -0.98 -5.24 0.80
N PHE A 41 -1.63 -4.14 0.46
CA PHE A 41 -2.50 -3.43 1.40
C PHE A 41 -3.94 -3.55 0.94
N GLU A 42 -4.83 -3.54 1.90
CA GLU A 42 -6.24 -3.46 1.57
C GLU A 42 -6.55 -2.01 1.21
N ARG A 43 -7.01 -1.79 0.01
CA ARG A 43 -7.22 -0.44 -0.46
C ARG A 43 -8.54 0.10 0.06
N THR A 44 -8.45 1.09 0.93
CA THR A 44 -9.62 1.79 1.46
C THR A 44 -9.54 3.23 1.01
N ASN A 45 -10.60 3.98 1.28
CA ASN A 45 -10.60 5.41 0.94
C ASN A 45 -9.50 6.13 1.68
N GLU A 46 -9.28 5.75 2.93
CA GLU A 46 -8.23 6.38 3.72
C GLU A 46 -6.85 6.05 3.19
N LEU A 47 -6.67 4.80 2.77
CA LEU A 47 -5.39 4.42 2.22
C LEU A 47 -5.11 5.20 0.95
N ALA A 48 -6.11 5.32 0.08
CA ALA A 48 -5.94 6.08 -1.15
C ALA A 48 -5.58 7.53 -0.86
N LYS A 49 -6.20 8.09 0.17
CA LYS A 49 -5.92 9.46 0.56
C LYS A 49 -4.47 9.62 1.00
N HIS A 50 -3.98 8.68 1.79
CA HIS A 50 -2.61 8.76 2.27
C HIS A 50 -1.60 8.51 1.16
N ILE A 51 -1.93 7.67 0.19
CA ILE A 51 -1.08 7.47 -0.97
C ILE A 51 -0.97 8.78 -1.74
N ASP A 52 -2.09 9.45 -1.92
CA ASP A 52 -2.13 10.72 -2.60
C ASP A 52 -1.27 11.75 -1.90
N GLU A 53 -1.37 11.77 -0.59
CA GLU A 53 -0.55 12.68 0.21
C GLU A 53 0.93 12.41 0.00
N PHE A 54 1.29 11.15 -0.05
CA PHE A 54 2.69 10.79 -0.20
C PHE A 54 3.24 11.32 -1.52
N TYR A 55 2.48 11.15 -2.60
CA TYR A 55 2.95 11.58 -3.91
C TYR A 55 2.90 13.08 -4.08
N ASN A 56 2.12 13.76 -3.27
CA ASN A 56 2.04 15.22 -3.33
C ASN A 56 3.00 15.91 -2.37
N MET A 57 3.70 15.13 -1.58
CA MET A 57 4.68 15.68 -0.66
C MET A 57 5.92 16.09 -1.43
N LYS A 58 6.48 17.21 -1.10
CA LYS A 58 7.70 17.67 -1.76
C LYS A 58 8.83 17.75 -0.80
#